data_55d539c0c8e1a10ba320e837a5b8463e
#
_entry.id   55d539c0c8e1a10ba320e837a5b8463e
#
_cell.length_a   1.000
_cell.length_b   1.000
_cell.length_c   1.000
_cell.angle_alpha   90.00
_cell.angle_beta   90.00
_cell.angle_gamma   90.00
#
_symmetry.space_group_name_H-M   'P 1'
#
loop_
_entity.id
_entity.type
_entity.pdbx_description
1 polymer ?
#
loop_
_entity_poly.entity_id
_entity_poly.type
_entity_poly.pdbx_seq_one_letter_code
_entity_poly.pdbx_strand_id
1 'polypeptide(L)'
;VRVFLAGASGVIGQQLIPRLVEKGHVVGGMTRSPGKTDLLTRLGAEPILCDVFDRDALIKAVRDFAPDVILNELTDLPDEVEKIGEHGELNARIRTEGNQNLIDAARQSGSPKILAQTVAWRLQDGPDADAVVELERSVLAEGGVVLSYGQFYGPGTYNEQQIPAEPRVRIDRAADRTVELLDAPSGVVVITDQPA
;
A
#
# COMPACT_ATOMS: atom_id res chain seq x y z
N VAL A 1 -5.15 -16.71 4.92
CA VAL A 1 -4.26 -16.13 3.92
C VAL A 1 -3.12 -15.40 4.63
N ARG A 2 -1.90 -15.55 4.15
CA ARG A 2 -0.72 -14.82 4.64
C ARG A 2 -0.54 -13.56 3.79
N VAL A 3 -0.61 -12.40 4.41
CA VAL A 3 -0.55 -11.10 3.74
C VAL A 3 0.76 -10.38 4.12
N PHE A 4 1.62 -10.15 3.14
CA PHE A 4 2.79 -9.29 3.30
C PHE A 4 2.37 -7.85 3.01
N LEU A 5 2.28 -7.03 4.05
CA LEU A 5 1.82 -5.64 3.96
C LEU A 5 3.02 -4.69 3.93
N ALA A 6 3.38 -4.21 2.76
CA ALA A 6 4.36 -3.15 2.59
C ALA A 6 3.69 -1.79 2.87
N GLY A 7 4.31 -0.95 3.72
CA GLY A 7 3.67 0.27 4.19
C GLY A 7 2.79 0.08 5.43
N ALA A 8 3.01 -0.99 6.19
CA ALA A 8 2.21 -1.40 7.35
C ALA A 8 2.08 -0.33 8.44
N SER A 9 3.10 0.52 8.62
CA SER A 9 3.09 1.60 9.62
C SER A 9 2.47 2.92 9.12
N GLY A 10 2.05 2.98 7.85
CA GLY A 10 1.34 4.13 7.27
C GLY A 10 -0.12 4.20 7.73
N VAL A 11 -0.81 5.31 7.38
CA VAL A 11 -2.18 5.58 7.85
C VAL A 11 -3.16 4.48 7.45
N ILE A 12 -3.12 4.02 6.19
CA ILE A 12 -3.99 2.94 5.73
C ILE A 12 -3.53 1.57 6.28
N GLY A 13 -2.21 1.32 6.33
CA GLY A 13 -1.64 0.07 6.87
C GLY A 13 -2.09 -0.20 8.31
N GLN A 14 -2.09 0.82 9.16
CA GLN A 14 -2.57 0.70 10.54
C GLN A 14 -4.07 0.37 10.64
N GLN A 15 -4.87 0.75 9.66
CA GLN A 15 -6.29 0.39 9.57
C GLN A 15 -6.50 -1.03 9.04
N LEU A 16 -5.62 -1.47 8.12
CA LEU A 16 -5.71 -2.78 7.49
C LEU A 16 -5.35 -3.92 8.44
N ILE A 17 -4.28 -3.77 9.24
CA ILE A 17 -3.77 -4.85 10.10
C ILE A 17 -4.86 -5.45 10.99
N PRO A 18 -5.56 -4.68 11.86
CA PRO A 18 -6.56 -5.28 12.76
C PRO A 18 -7.72 -5.94 11.99
N ARG A 19 -8.11 -5.39 10.85
CA ARG A 19 -9.19 -5.95 10.02
C ARG A 19 -8.79 -7.28 9.37
N LEU A 20 -7.57 -7.36 8.89
CA LEU A 20 -7.01 -8.59 8.32
C LEU A 20 -6.90 -9.69 9.40
N VAL A 21 -6.40 -9.32 10.58
CA VAL A 21 -6.26 -10.24 11.71
C VAL A 21 -7.64 -10.73 12.20
N GLU A 22 -8.62 -9.84 12.30
CA GLU A 22 -10.01 -10.19 12.70
C GLU A 22 -10.64 -11.20 11.73
N LYS A 23 -10.31 -11.11 10.43
CA LYS A 23 -10.74 -12.09 9.41
C LYS A 23 -9.89 -13.37 9.38
N GLY A 24 -8.96 -13.54 10.31
CA GLY A 24 -8.14 -14.75 10.44
C GLY A 24 -6.95 -14.81 9.49
N HIS A 25 -6.54 -13.68 8.89
CA HIS A 25 -5.32 -13.60 8.09
C HIS A 25 -4.08 -13.44 8.98
N VAL A 26 -2.94 -13.97 8.53
CA VAL A 26 -1.63 -13.72 9.15
C VAL A 26 -0.99 -12.55 8.41
N VAL A 27 -0.61 -11.51 9.13
CA VAL A 27 -0.08 -10.27 8.54
C VAL A 27 1.40 -10.10 8.88
N GLY A 28 2.28 -10.11 7.86
CA GLY A 28 3.66 -9.66 7.95
C GLY A 28 3.71 -8.17 7.63
N GLY A 29 3.89 -7.34 8.65
CA GLY A 29 3.88 -5.88 8.49
C GLY A 29 5.28 -5.33 8.23
N MET A 30 5.57 -4.90 7.00
CA MET A 30 6.85 -4.31 6.63
C MET A 30 6.94 -2.84 7.01
N THR A 31 8.04 -2.47 7.66
CA THR A 31 8.43 -1.08 7.95
C THR A 31 9.94 -0.90 7.83
N ARG A 32 10.40 0.27 7.36
CA ARG A 32 11.83 0.64 7.39
C ARG A 32 12.26 1.25 8.74
N SER A 33 11.31 1.55 9.62
CA SER A 33 11.55 2.26 10.88
C SER A 33 11.57 1.29 12.06
N PRO A 34 12.72 1.04 12.72
CA PRO A 34 12.79 0.15 13.88
C PRO A 34 11.83 0.55 15.02
N GLY A 35 11.64 1.85 15.24
CA GLY A 35 10.72 2.37 16.26
C GLY A 35 9.23 2.11 16.01
N LYS A 36 8.86 1.55 14.84
CA LYS A 36 7.47 1.22 14.51
C LYS A 36 7.14 -0.28 14.73
N THR A 37 8.12 -1.11 15.02
CA THR A 37 7.91 -2.57 15.19
C THR A 37 6.94 -2.90 16.33
N ASP A 38 7.04 -2.22 17.46
CA ASP A 38 6.13 -2.40 18.59
C ASP A 38 4.69 -2.00 18.25
N LEU A 39 4.51 -0.97 17.44
CA LEU A 39 3.19 -0.57 16.95
C LEU A 39 2.57 -1.70 16.11
N LEU A 40 3.34 -2.26 15.17
CA LEU A 40 2.85 -3.35 14.31
C LEU A 40 2.48 -4.59 15.12
N THR A 41 3.30 -4.94 16.11
CA THR A 41 2.99 -6.06 17.04
C THR A 41 1.70 -5.81 17.83
N ARG A 42 1.50 -4.59 18.36
CA ARG A 42 0.25 -4.24 19.08
C ARG A 42 -0.99 -4.29 18.19
N LEU A 43 -0.85 -4.01 16.89
CA LEU A 43 -1.93 -4.11 15.92
C LEU A 43 -2.22 -5.56 15.50
N GLY A 44 -1.33 -6.51 15.84
CA GLY A 44 -1.49 -7.94 15.56
C GLY A 44 -0.68 -8.45 14.35
N ALA A 45 0.22 -7.65 13.79
CA ALA A 45 1.11 -8.09 12.71
C ALA A 45 2.43 -8.65 13.25
N GLU A 46 3.05 -9.54 12.47
CA GLU A 46 4.45 -9.92 12.61
C GLU A 46 5.32 -8.79 12.02
N PRO A 47 6.12 -8.05 12.82
CA PRO A 47 6.87 -6.93 12.27
C PRO A 47 8.04 -7.41 11.42
N ILE A 48 8.18 -6.86 10.22
CA ILE A 48 9.26 -7.13 9.29
C ILE A 48 10.03 -5.84 9.05
N LEU A 49 11.25 -5.75 9.61
CA LEU A 49 12.11 -4.59 9.42
C LEU A 49 12.86 -4.75 8.09
N CYS A 50 12.43 -4.00 7.08
CA CYS A 50 13.01 -4.03 5.75
C CYS A 50 12.78 -2.71 5.02
N ASP A 51 13.77 -2.26 4.25
CA ASP A 51 13.62 -1.17 3.30
C ASP A 51 13.28 -1.75 1.92
N VAL A 52 12.27 -1.20 1.26
CA VAL A 52 11.84 -1.62 -0.09
C VAL A 52 12.94 -1.42 -1.15
N PHE A 53 13.88 -0.51 -0.90
CA PHE A 53 15.03 -0.24 -1.77
C PHE A 53 16.22 -1.20 -1.55
N ASP A 54 16.23 -1.96 -0.45
CA ASP A 54 17.17 -3.07 -0.27
C ASP A 54 16.59 -4.35 -0.90
N ARG A 55 16.83 -4.48 -2.19
CA ARG A 55 16.23 -5.54 -3.02
C ARG A 55 16.51 -6.95 -2.49
N ASP A 56 17.73 -7.22 -2.05
CA ASP A 56 18.13 -8.57 -1.60
C ASP A 56 17.53 -8.89 -0.24
N ALA A 57 17.52 -7.92 0.69
CA ALA A 57 16.84 -8.06 1.98
C ALA A 57 15.32 -8.22 1.78
N LEU A 58 14.70 -7.51 0.84
CA LEU A 58 13.28 -7.62 0.54
C LEU A 58 12.92 -9.00 -0.02
N ILE A 59 13.68 -9.51 -0.98
CA ILE A 59 13.49 -10.87 -1.53
C ILE A 59 13.56 -11.91 -0.42
N LYS A 60 14.57 -11.78 0.45
CA LYS A 60 14.71 -12.67 1.60
C LYS A 60 13.51 -12.56 2.54
N ALA A 61 13.07 -11.36 2.89
CA ALA A 61 11.95 -11.11 3.80
C ALA A 61 10.63 -11.68 3.26
N VAL A 62 10.34 -11.46 1.98
CA VAL A 62 9.12 -11.98 1.33
C VAL A 62 9.19 -13.52 1.26
N ARG A 63 10.33 -14.08 0.89
CA ARG A 63 10.49 -15.54 0.84
C ARG A 63 10.36 -16.20 2.22
N ASP A 64 10.97 -15.61 3.26
CA ASP A 64 10.92 -16.17 4.62
C ASP A 64 9.50 -16.08 5.21
N PHE A 65 8.77 -15.03 4.90
CA PHE A 65 7.37 -14.88 5.31
C PHE A 65 6.44 -15.79 4.49
N ALA A 66 6.78 -16.12 3.25
CA ALA A 66 6.00 -16.95 2.33
C ALA A 66 4.53 -16.49 2.21
N PRO A 67 4.25 -15.29 1.67
CA PRO A 67 2.90 -14.76 1.57
C PRO A 67 2.10 -15.43 0.44
N ASP A 68 0.77 -15.44 0.61
CA ASP A 68 -0.19 -15.69 -0.47
C ASP A 68 -0.47 -14.41 -1.25
N VAL A 69 -0.40 -13.26 -0.57
CA VAL A 69 -0.70 -11.93 -1.10
C VAL A 69 0.34 -10.92 -0.63
N ILE A 70 0.82 -10.09 -1.54
CA ILE A 70 1.56 -8.85 -1.25
C ILE A 70 0.62 -7.67 -1.42
N LEU A 71 0.43 -6.89 -0.37
CA LEU A 71 -0.35 -5.67 -0.38
C LEU A 71 0.62 -4.48 -0.27
N ASN A 72 0.76 -3.74 -1.37
CA ASN A 72 1.66 -2.59 -1.48
C ASN A 72 0.92 -1.29 -1.19
N GLU A 73 1.06 -0.79 0.03
CA GLU A 73 0.51 0.49 0.50
C GLU A 73 1.63 1.52 0.76
N LEU A 74 2.76 1.36 0.06
CA LEU A 74 3.90 2.27 0.23
C LEU A 74 3.64 3.63 -0.40
N THR A 75 3.95 4.67 0.37
CA THR A 75 4.13 6.05 -0.08
C THR A 75 5.35 6.65 0.59
N ASP A 76 5.95 7.64 -0.01
CA ASP A 76 6.99 8.46 0.63
C ASP A 76 6.47 9.90 0.78
N LEU A 77 5.34 10.02 1.46
CA LEU A 77 4.69 11.29 1.75
C LEU A 77 5.11 11.79 3.14
N PRO A 78 5.33 13.10 3.32
CA PRO A 78 5.67 13.69 4.61
C PRO A 78 4.46 13.66 5.55
N ASP A 79 4.70 13.81 6.85
CA ASP A 79 3.62 13.94 7.85
C ASP A 79 2.87 15.29 7.70
N GLU A 80 3.51 16.30 7.11
CA GLU A 80 2.96 17.65 6.91
C GLU A 80 2.48 17.83 5.47
N VAL A 81 1.19 18.15 5.29
CA VAL A 81 0.56 18.27 3.96
C VAL A 81 1.21 19.35 3.08
N GLU A 82 1.72 20.41 3.69
CA GLU A 82 2.37 21.53 2.99
C GLU A 82 3.67 21.11 2.28
N LYS A 83 4.29 20.02 2.73
CA LYS A 83 5.54 19.47 2.19
C LYS A 83 5.34 18.43 1.08
N ILE A 84 4.11 18.05 0.77
CA ILE A 84 3.82 17.00 -0.24
C ILE A 84 4.48 17.33 -1.59
N GLY A 85 4.43 18.60 -2.01
CA GLY A 85 5.04 19.03 -3.29
C GLY A 85 6.55 18.83 -3.37
N GLU A 86 7.26 18.84 -2.25
CA GLU A 86 8.70 18.60 -2.16
C GLU A 86 9.05 17.10 -2.24
N HIS A 87 8.08 16.21 -1.97
CA HIS A 87 8.25 14.76 -1.95
C HIS A 87 7.86 14.05 -3.26
N GLY A 88 7.49 14.78 -4.30
CA GLY A 88 7.02 14.19 -5.57
C GLY A 88 8.01 13.18 -6.17
N GLU A 89 9.32 13.52 -6.20
CA GLU A 89 10.36 12.62 -6.72
C GLU A 89 10.54 11.37 -5.86
N LEU A 90 10.49 11.50 -4.53
CA LEU A 90 10.61 10.37 -3.60
C LEU A 90 9.39 9.45 -3.73
N ASN A 91 8.21 10.03 -3.86
CA ASN A 91 6.97 9.28 -4.05
C ASN A 91 6.92 8.60 -5.43
N ALA A 92 7.42 9.25 -6.48
CA ALA A 92 7.60 8.64 -7.79
C ALA A 92 8.58 7.46 -7.74
N ARG A 93 9.71 7.60 -7.04
CA ARG A 93 10.70 6.53 -6.86
C ARG A 93 10.11 5.31 -6.15
N ILE A 94 9.31 5.50 -5.09
CA ILE A 94 8.72 4.37 -4.37
C ILE A 94 7.67 3.64 -5.22
N ARG A 95 6.94 4.37 -6.08
CA ARG A 95 5.97 3.80 -7.02
C ARG A 95 6.62 3.03 -8.17
N THR A 96 7.80 3.43 -8.61
CA THR A 96 8.53 2.77 -9.69
C THR A 96 9.49 1.71 -9.14
N GLU A 97 10.62 2.13 -8.55
CA GLU A 97 11.67 1.24 -8.05
C GLU A 97 11.17 0.36 -6.90
N GLY A 98 10.47 0.95 -5.91
CA GLY A 98 9.94 0.19 -4.77
C GLY A 98 8.92 -0.87 -5.20
N ASN A 99 8.00 -0.50 -6.09
CA ASN A 99 7.02 -1.45 -6.63
C ASN A 99 7.69 -2.54 -7.48
N GLN A 100 8.69 -2.21 -8.30
CA GLN A 100 9.43 -3.20 -9.08
C GLN A 100 10.18 -4.19 -8.17
N ASN A 101 10.78 -3.73 -7.08
CA ASN A 101 11.44 -4.59 -6.11
C ASN A 101 10.45 -5.56 -5.44
N LEU A 102 9.23 -5.13 -5.13
CA LEU A 102 8.17 -6.01 -4.62
C LEU A 102 7.73 -7.05 -5.65
N ILE A 103 7.59 -6.67 -6.92
CA ILE A 103 7.29 -7.59 -8.02
C ILE A 103 8.41 -8.64 -8.15
N ASP A 104 9.66 -8.22 -8.13
CA ASP A 104 10.81 -9.12 -8.20
C ASP A 104 10.86 -10.09 -7.01
N ALA A 105 10.55 -9.60 -5.81
CA ALA A 105 10.46 -10.44 -4.62
C ALA A 105 9.31 -11.45 -4.73
N ALA A 106 8.14 -11.03 -5.25
CA ALA A 106 7.02 -11.91 -5.51
C ALA A 106 7.39 -13.05 -6.47
N ARG A 107 7.98 -12.72 -7.61
CA ARG A 107 8.43 -13.70 -8.62
C ARG A 107 9.39 -14.74 -8.07
N GLN A 108 10.27 -14.35 -7.14
CA GLN A 108 11.25 -15.23 -6.50
C GLN A 108 10.71 -15.99 -5.27
N SER A 109 9.48 -15.73 -4.88
CA SER A 109 8.87 -16.28 -3.67
C SER A 109 7.56 -17.03 -3.92
N GLY A 110 7.43 -17.67 -5.08
CA GLY A 110 6.25 -18.46 -5.44
C GLY A 110 5.13 -17.65 -6.12
N SER A 111 5.43 -16.41 -6.53
CA SER A 111 4.50 -15.53 -7.26
C SER A 111 3.18 -15.27 -6.50
N PRO A 112 3.23 -14.79 -5.25
CA PRO A 112 2.02 -14.37 -4.55
C PRO A 112 1.31 -13.27 -5.35
N LYS A 113 0.00 -13.18 -5.16
CA LYS A 113 -0.79 -12.12 -5.79
C LYS A 113 -0.35 -10.74 -5.28
N ILE A 114 -0.31 -9.75 -6.17
CA ILE A 114 0.05 -8.37 -5.82
C ILE A 114 -1.18 -7.48 -5.91
N LEU A 115 -1.44 -6.72 -4.85
CA LEU A 115 -2.34 -5.58 -4.86
C LEU A 115 -1.52 -4.33 -4.56
N ALA A 116 -1.72 -3.25 -5.30
CA ALA A 116 -0.96 -2.01 -5.06
C ALA A 116 -1.85 -0.77 -5.12
N GLN A 117 -1.58 0.15 -4.20
CA GLN A 117 -2.30 1.41 -4.12
C GLN A 117 -1.92 2.39 -5.23
N THR A 118 -2.90 3.14 -5.68
CA THR A 118 -2.76 4.32 -6.53
C THR A 118 -3.82 5.35 -6.15
N VAL A 119 -3.94 6.44 -6.90
CA VAL A 119 -4.86 7.55 -6.62
C VAL A 119 -5.97 7.64 -7.65
N ALA A 120 -7.19 7.90 -7.21
CA ALA A 120 -8.38 7.99 -8.08
C ALA A 120 -8.58 9.38 -8.71
N TRP A 121 -7.73 10.36 -8.40
CA TRP A 121 -7.77 11.68 -9.02
C TRP A 121 -6.64 11.85 -10.02
N ARG A 122 -6.87 12.74 -10.99
CA ARG A 122 -5.84 13.07 -11.98
C ARG A 122 -4.72 13.86 -11.32
N LEU A 123 -3.49 13.35 -11.43
CA LEU A 123 -2.28 14.10 -11.10
C LEU A 123 -1.94 15.09 -12.22
N GLN A 124 -1.21 16.14 -11.88
CA GLN A 124 -0.61 17.01 -12.88
C GLN A 124 0.48 16.25 -13.64
N ASP A 125 0.64 16.55 -14.93
CA ASP A 125 1.66 15.91 -15.75
C ASP A 125 3.05 16.12 -15.14
N GLY A 126 3.80 15.04 -15.05
CA GLY A 126 5.13 15.04 -14.41
C GLY A 126 5.51 13.67 -13.83
N PRO A 127 6.68 13.58 -13.16
CA PRO A 127 7.24 12.31 -12.70
C PRO A 127 6.30 11.48 -11.81
N ASP A 128 5.50 12.12 -10.99
CA ASP A 128 4.57 11.39 -10.10
C ASP A 128 3.39 10.78 -10.87
N ALA A 129 2.87 11.49 -11.89
CA ALA A 129 1.84 10.96 -12.79
C ALA A 129 2.38 9.80 -13.63
N ASP A 130 3.58 9.94 -14.19
CA ASP A 130 4.24 8.87 -14.95
C ASP A 130 4.49 7.63 -14.08
N ALA A 131 4.89 7.84 -12.82
CA ALA A 131 5.10 6.76 -11.86
C ALA A 131 3.82 6.00 -11.49
N VAL A 132 2.67 6.69 -11.42
CA VAL A 132 1.37 6.05 -11.25
C VAL A 132 1.05 5.15 -12.44
N VAL A 133 1.19 5.65 -13.66
CA VAL A 133 0.95 4.87 -14.89
C VAL A 133 1.85 3.63 -14.94
N GLU A 134 3.14 3.77 -14.58
CA GLU A 134 4.08 2.65 -14.57
C GLU A 134 3.74 1.63 -13.49
N LEU A 135 3.35 2.06 -12.28
CA LEU A 135 2.90 1.16 -11.22
C LEU A 135 1.68 0.35 -11.68
N GLU A 136 0.66 1.01 -12.20
CA GLU A 136 -0.56 0.37 -12.67
C GLU A 136 -0.26 -0.66 -13.77
N ARG A 137 0.54 -0.24 -14.77
CA ARG A 137 0.94 -1.12 -15.88
C ARG A 137 1.68 -2.37 -15.38
N SER A 138 2.63 -2.20 -14.47
CA SER A 138 3.47 -3.31 -13.97
C SER A 138 2.67 -4.27 -13.08
N VAL A 139 1.79 -3.76 -12.22
CA VAL A 139 0.92 -4.59 -11.38
C VAL A 139 -0.07 -5.39 -12.21
N LEU A 140 -0.70 -4.76 -13.21
CA LEU A 140 -1.64 -5.46 -14.10
C LEU A 140 -0.93 -6.52 -14.96
N ALA A 141 0.32 -6.29 -15.38
CA ALA A 141 1.11 -7.27 -16.11
C ALA A 141 1.39 -8.54 -15.29
N GLU A 142 1.44 -8.44 -13.96
CA GLU A 142 1.55 -9.59 -13.04
C GLU A 142 0.19 -10.25 -12.73
N GLY A 143 -0.89 -9.81 -13.35
CA GLY A 143 -2.24 -10.28 -13.00
C GLY A 143 -2.72 -9.76 -11.65
N GLY A 144 -2.11 -8.70 -11.15
CA GLY A 144 -2.44 -8.07 -9.88
C GLY A 144 -3.66 -7.15 -9.92
N VAL A 145 -3.94 -6.52 -8.79
CA VAL A 145 -5.05 -5.58 -8.62
C VAL A 145 -4.50 -4.20 -8.27
N VAL A 146 -4.96 -3.18 -8.98
CA VAL A 146 -4.69 -1.78 -8.66
C VAL A 146 -5.82 -1.24 -7.80
N LEU A 147 -5.49 -0.75 -6.62
CA LEU A 147 -6.40 -0.13 -5.66
C LEU A 147 -6.33 1.39 -5.82
N SER A 148 -7.28 1.94 -6.58
CA SER A 148 -7.31 3.37 -6.90
C SER A 148 -8.14 4.11 -5.84
N TYR A 149 -7.47 4.68 -4.83
CA TYR A 149 -8.14 5.33 -3.70
C TYR A 149 -8.46 6.79 -3.97
N GLY A 150 -9.65 7.22 -3.51
CA GLY A 150 -9.94 8.64 -3.29
C GLY A 150 -9.09 9.24 -2.17
N GLN A 151 -9.11 10.56 -2.04
CA GLN A 151 -8.42 11.25 -0.96
C GLN A 151 -8.90 10.74 0.40
N PHE A 152 -7.98 10.28 1.23
CA PHE A 152 -8.33 9.79 2.56
C PHE A 152 -8.76 10.93 3.48
N TYR A 153 -9.82 10.68 4.24
CA TYR A 153 -10.24 11.53 5.34
C TYR A 153 -10.64 10.72 6.57
N GLY A 154 -10.70 11.39 7.72
CA GLY A 154 -10.94 10.77 9.03
C GLY A 154 -9.66 10.55 9.83
N PRO A 155 -9.70 9.78 10.94
CA PRO A 155 -8.65 9.73 11.94
C PRO A 155 -7.26 9.39 11.38
N GLY A 156 -6.26 10.21 11.70
CA GLY A 156 -4.86 10.02 11.32
C GLY A 156 -4.51 10.41 9.89
N THR A 157 -5.46 10.93 9.10
CA THR A 157 -5.23 11.43 7.73
C THR A 157 -4.93 12.93 7.72
N TYR A 158 -4.45 13.46 6.60
CA TYR A 158 -4.33 14.92 6.41
C TYR A 158 -5.67 15.66 6.52
N ASN A 159 -6.78 14.97 6.27
CA ASN A 159 -8.13 15.50 6.34
C ASN A 159 -8.89 14.95 7.55
N GLU A 160 -8.28 15.01 8.73
CA GLU A 160 -8.86 14.43 9.95
C GLU A 160 -10.16 15.11 10.37
N GLN A 161 -10.23 16.44 10.25
CA GLN A 161 -11.34 17.27 10.72
C GLN A 161 -12.19 17.85 9.60
N GLN A 162 -11.87 17.56 8.35
CA GLN A 162 -12.59 18.08 7.20
C GLN A 162 -12.78 17.00 6.13
N ILE A 163 -13.85 17.16 5.35
CA ILE A 163 -14.12 16.28 4.22
C ILE A 163 -13.52 16.93 2.97
N PRO A 164 -12.55 16.30 2.29
CA PRO A 164 -11.94 16.86 1.08
C PRO A 164 -12.92 16.80 -0.11
N ALA A 165 -12.56 17.48 -1.20
CA ALA A 165 -13.27 17.35 -2.47
C ALA A 165 -13.17 15.91 -3.01
N GLU A 166 -14.08 15.56 -3.89
CA GLU A 166 -14.06 14.27 -4.58
C GLU A 166 -12.95 14.19 -5.65
N PRO A 167 -12.46 12.99 -5.95
CA PRO A 167 -12.80 11.70 -5.34
C PRO A 167 -12.19 11.55 -3.94
N ARG A 168 -12.97 11.06 -2.99
CA ARG A 168 -12.56 10.87 -1.60
C ARG A 168 -13.07 9.55 -1.04
N VAL A 169 -12.47 9.10 0.05
CA VAL A 169 -12.94 7.93 0.80
C VAL A 169 -12.56 8.04 2.28
N ARG A 170 -13.49 7.69 3.15
CA ARG A 170 -13.18 7.59 4.57
C ARG A 170 -12.21 6.44 4.82
N ILE A 171 -11.18 6.69 5.63
CA ILE A 171 -10.03 5.77 5.78
C ILE A 171 -10.43 4.37 6.27
N ASP A 172 -11.41 4.27 7.18
CA ASP A 172 -11.93 3.00 7.67
C ASP A 172 -12.67 2.23 6.57
N ARG A 173 -13.49 2.90 5.76
CA ARG A 173 -14.16 2.30 4.59
C ARG A 173 -13.17 1.84 3.52
N ALA A 174 -12.13 2.64 3.28
CA ALA A 174 -11.06 2.24 2.37
C ALA A 174 -10.43 0.92 2.82
N ALA A 175 -10.10 0.80 4.12
CA ALA A 175 -9.53 -0.41 4.68
C ALA A 175 -10.51 -1.61 4.60
N ASP A 176 -11.80 -1.41 4.93
CA ASP A 176 -12.82 -2.47 4.82
C ASP A 176 -12.90 -3.01 3.38
N ARG A 177 -13.00 -2.11 2.39
CA ARG A 177 -13.05 -2.47 0.97
C ARG A 177 -11.78 -3.18 0.50
N THR A 178 -10.61 -2.73 0.92
CA THR A 178 -9.32 -3.36 0.57
C THR A 178 -9.25 -4.80 1.03
N VAL A 179 -9.68 -5.08 2.25
CA VAL A 179 -9.69 -6.46 2.79
C VAL A 179 -10.63 -7.38 2.01
N GLU A 180 -11.72 -6.87 1.44
CA GLU A 180 -12.64 -7.63 0.58
C GLU A 180 -12.04 -7.95 -0.80
N LEU A 181 -10.97 -7.24 -1.21
CA LEU A 181 -10.39 -7.33 -2.55
C LEU A 181 -9.15 -8.24 -2.63
N LEU A 182 -8.75 -8.91 -1.54
CA LEU A 182 -7.56 -9.75 -1.53
C LEU A 182 -7.57 -10.84 -2.61
N ASP A 183 -8.73 -11.36 -2.95
CA ASP A 183 -8.94 -12.40 -3.98
C ASP A 183 -9.65 -11.89 -5.25
N ALA A 184 -9.85 -10.56 -5.37
CA ALA A 184 -10.48 -9.96 -6.54
C ALA A 184 -9.74 -10.30 -7.85
N PRO A 185 -10.41 -10.42 -8.99
CA PRO A 185 -9.75 -10.62 -10.27
C PRO A 185 -8.83 -9.44 -10.62
N SER A 186 -7.83 -9.70 -11.48
CA SER A 186 -6.93 -8.64 -11.97
C SER A 186 -7.71 -7.49 -12.59
N GLY A 187 -7.31 -6.27 -12.27
CA GLY A 187 -7.94 -5.06 -12.77
C GLY A 187 -7.70 -3.85 -11.88
N VAL A 188 -8.27 -2.71 -12.28
CA VAL A 188 -8.27 -1.48 -11.50
C VAL A 188 -9.60 -1.39 -10.73
N VAL A 189 -9.53 -1.23 -9.42
CA VAL A 189 -10.69 -1.05 -8.55
C VAL A 189 -10.65 0.34 -7.93
N VAL A 190 -11.63 1.16 -8.26
CA VAL A 190 -11.78 2.50 -7.66
C VAL A 190 -12.46 2.38 -6.30
N ILE A 191 -11.83 2.96 -5.28
CA ILE A 191 -12.30 2.92 -3.89
C ILE A 191 -12.57 4.35 -3.43
N THR A 192 -13.85 4.74 -3.49
CA THR A 192 -14.35 6.06 -3.13
C THR A 192 -15.63 5.93 -2.30
N ASP A 193 -16.09 7.01 -1.68
CA ASP A 193 -17.35 7.03 -0.92
C ASP A 193 -18.58 6.87 -1.83
N GLN A 194 -18.47 7.26 -3.08
CA GLN A 194 -19.52 7.04 -4.07
C GLN A 194 -19.15 5.84 -4.94
N PRO A 195 -20.12 4.98 -5.28
CA PRO A 195 -19.86 3.95 -6.28
C PRO A 195 -19.51 4.62 -7.60
N ALA A 196 -18.49 4.06 -8.28
CA ALA A 196 -18.09 4.50 -9.62
C ALA A 196 -19.20 4.26 -10.63
#